data_ec1b8fe279cb9787eaead7680258cf8f
#
_entry.id   ec1b8fe279cb9787eaead7680258cf8f
#
_cell.length_a   1.000
_cell.length_b   1.000
_cell.length_c   1.000
_cell.angle_alpha   90.00
_cell.angle_beta   90.00
_cell.angle_gamma   90.00
#
_symmetry.space_group_name_H-M   'P 1'
#
loop_
_entity.id
_entity.type
_entity.pdbx_description
1 polymer ?
#
loop_
_entity_poly.entity_id
_entity_poly.type
_entity_poly.pdbx_seq_one_letter_code
_entity_poly.pdbx_strand_id
1 'polypeptide(L)'
;MNRREMIKMTGTAAVGATVLGIPVASSAQENGNNNASGKRRLKVLAIGAHPDDPETCCGGTMCLLADAGHDVVCVYLTRGEAGIPGKSHSEAAAIRVVESENACKVTGARHIFMSQVDGNTEVNLARYKEMRELIDRENPDIVMTHWPLDGHRDHACCGILVMDAWRRLDRRFKLFYFEAMSGTQSQMFHPTHWVNIESVLERKHEACNCHVSQHMEDVYLWHATMEHFRGLECRCQAAEAFAQHSDALPTLP
;
A
#
# COMPACT_ATOMS: atom_id res chain seq x y z
N MET A 1 -13.78 -12.69 -41.11
CA MET A 1 -14.01 -11.88 -39.91
C MET A 1 -12.66 -11.29 -39.46
N ASN A 2 -12.49 -9.98 -39.53
CA ASN A 2 -11.21 -9.30 -39.34
C ASN A 2 -10.99 -9.06 -37.83
N ARG A 3 -9.73 -9.11 -37.38
CA ARG A 3 -9.33 -8.90 -35.97
C ARG A 3 -9.92 -7.61 -35.33
N ARG A 4 -10.26 -6.61 -36.15
CA ARG A 4 -10.91 -5.37 -35.71
C ARG A 4 -12.41 -5.52 -35.42
N GLU A 5 -13.08 -6.50 -35.93
CA GLU A 5 -14.51 -6.72 -35.68
C GLU A 5 -14.77 -7.55 -34.42
N MET A 6 -13.80 -8.39 -34.02
CA MET A 6 -13.89 -9.18 -32.80
C MET A 6 -13.80 -8.35 -31.51
N ILE A 7 -13.23 -7.13 -31.58
CA ILE A 7 -13.10 -6.21 -30.43
C ILE A 7 -14.41 -5.43 -30.18
N LYS A 8 -15.34 -5.40 -31.13
CA LYS A 8 -16.60 -4.65 -31.01
C LYS A 8 -17.77 -5.46 -30.43
N MET A 9 -17.59 -6.75 -30.13
CA MET A 9 -18.67 -7.60 -29.60
C MET A 9 -18.54 -7.95 -28.10
N THR A 10 -17.65 -7.31 -27.34
CA THR A 10 -17.69 -7.41 -25.89
C THR A 10 -18.64 -6.34 -25.36
N GLY A 11 -19.87 -6.78 -25.12
CA GLY A 11 -20.89 -5.96 -24.47
C GLY A 11 -20.37 -5.39 -23.16
N THR A 12 -20.71 -4.14 -22.90
CA THR A 12 -20.55 -3.43 -21.64
C THR A 12 -21.29 -4.13 -20.51
N ALA A 13 -20.70 -5.20 -19.96
CA ALA A 13 -21.01 -5.58 -18.60
C ALA A 13 -20.24 -4.60 -17.73
N ALA A 14 -20.94 -3.78 -16.98
CA ALA A 14 -20.36 -2.96 -15.93
C ALA A 14 -19.79 -3.90 -14.87
N VAL A 15 -18.52 -4.27 -15.04
CA VAL A 15 -17.74 -4.93 -13.97
C VAL A 15 -17.48 -3.87 -12.94
N GLY A 16 -18.17 -3.93 -11.81
CA GLY A 16 -17.93 -3.02 -10.69
C GLY A 16 -16.44 -3.04 -10.34
N ALA A 17 -15.82 -1.86 -10.31
CA ALA A 17 -14.42 -1.74 -9.93
C ALA A 17 -14.21 -2.29 -8.51
N THR A 18 -13.15 -3.05 -8.29
CA THR A 18 -12.80 -3.57 -6.97
C THR A 18 -11.35 -3.24 -6.63
N VAL A 19 -11.09 -2.92 -5.38
CA VAL A 19 -9.74 -2.76 -4.83
C VAL A 19 -9.49 -3.93 -3.88
N LEU A 20 -8.51 -4.77 -4.17
CA LEU A 20 -8.17 -5.97 -3.38
C LEU A 20 -9.40 -6.89 -3.10
N GLY A 21 -10.31 -7.01 -4.08
CA GLY A 21 -11.55 -7.74 -3.95
C GLY A 21 -12.65 -7.02 -3.17
N ILE A 22 -12.49 -5.72 -2.91
CA ILE A 22 -13.48 -4.83 -2.32
C ILE A 22 -14.17 -4.05 -3.43
N PRO A 23 -15.50 -4.01 -3.52
CA PRO A 23 -16.17 -3.19 -4.50
C PRO A 23 -15.97 -1.70 -4.21
N VAL A 24 -15.44 -0.95 -5.18
CA VAL A 24 -15.28 0.51 -5.15
C VAL A 24 -16.37 1.12 -6.03
N ALA A 25 -17.04 2.15 -5.54
CA ALA A 25 -18.02 2.88 -6.34
C ALA A 25 -17.29 3.65 -7.44
N SER A 26 -17.61 3.41 -8.72
CA SER A 26 -17.15 4.28 -9.80
C SER A 26 -17.86 5.62 -9.66
N SER A 27 -17.11 6.72 -9.69
CA SER A 27 -17.63 8.09 -9.73
C SER A 27 -18.16 8.42 -11.15
N ALA A 28 -19.15 7.68 -11.64
CA ALA A 28 -19.99 8.12 -12.73
C ALA A 28 -21.11 8.97 -12.13
N GLN A 29 -21.16 10.25 -12.49
CA GLN A 29 -22.22 11.17 -12.13
C GLN A 29 -23.59 10.54 -12.40
N GLU A 30 -24.29 10.16 -11.35
CA GLU A 30 -25.73 9.99 -11.39
C GLU A 30 -26.37 11.03 -10.47
N ASN A 31 -27.02 11.98 -11.10
CA ASN A 31 -27.98 12.87 -10.45
C ASN A 31 -29.14 12.07 -9.91
N GLY A 32 -29.39 12.20 -8.65
CA GLY A 32 -30.74 12.06 -8.10
C GLY A 32 -31.01 10.83 -7.25
N ASN A 33 -31.17 11.11 -6.00
CA ASN A 33 -32.01 10.43 -4.99
C ASN A 33 -31.44 9.22 -4.25
N ASN A 34 -31.22 9.48 -2.97
CA ASN A 34 -31.09 8.60 -1.82
C ASN A 34 -31.41 7.11 -2.02
N ASN A 35 -30.34 6.29 -1.93
CA ASN A 35 -30.35 5.08 -1.10
C ASN A 35 -28.90 4.75 -0.74
N ALA A 36 -28.51 5.06 0.49
CA ALA A 36 -27.27 4.58 1.08
C ALA A 36 -27.32 3.05 1.10
N SER A 37 -26.75 2.40 0.10
CA SER A 37 -26.43 0.98 0.20
C SER A 37 -25.42 0.84 1.33
N GLY A 38 -25.82 0.25 2.46
CA GLY A 38 -25.03 0.11 3.67
C GLY A 38 -23.79 -0.78 3.47
N LYS A 39 -22.85 -0.32 2.66
CA LYS A 39 -21.55 -0.97 2.53
C LYS A 39 -20.79 -0.77 3.83
N ARG A 40 -20.38 -1.86 4.46
CA ARG A 40 -19.58 -1.84 5.68
C ARG A 40 -18.31 -1.02 5.45
N ARG A 41 -18.05 -0.02 6.30
CA ARG A 41 -16.80 0.70 6.35
C ARG A 41 -15.70 -0.25 6.84
N LEU A 42 -14.66 -0.45 6.03
CA LEU A 42 -13.51 -1.27 6.38
C LEU A 42 -12.41 -0.41 7.01
N LYS A 43 -11.57 -1.04 7.82
CA LYS A 43 -10.32 -0.47 8.30
C LYS A 43 -9.15 -1.14 7.59
N VAL A 44 -8.28 -0.32 7.00
CA VAL A 44 -7.14 -0.77 6.21
C VAL A 44 -5.86 -0.14 6.76
N LEU A 45 -4.87 -0.96 7.09
CA LEU A 45 -3.54 -0.51 7.47
C LEU A 45 -2.59 -0.67 6.28
N ALA A 46 -1.86 0.39 5.94
CA ALA A 46 -0.69 0.36 5.06
C ALA A 46 0.55 0.55 5.94
N ILE A 47 1.32 -0.53 6.13
CA ILE A 47 2.45 -0.57 7.07
C ILE A 47 3.76 -0.59 6.30
N GLY A 48 4.50 0.52 6.30
CA GLY A 48 5.83 0.67 5.73
C GLY A 48 6.92 0.72 6.80
N ALA A 49 8.17 0.55 6.38
CA ALA A 49 9.32 0.69 7.23
C ALA A 49 9.66 2.16 7.49
N HIS A 50 9.62 2.98 6.43
CA HIS A 50 9.99 4.39 6.46
C HIS A 50 8.84 5.29 6.03
N PRO A 51 8.89 6.59 6.42
CA PRO A 51 8.10 7.64 5.78
C PRO A 51 8.40 7.69 4.27
N ASP A 52 7.43 7.43 3.42
CA ASP A 52 7.41 7.34 1.96
C ASP A 52 7.04 5.94 1.40
N ASP A 53 7.36 4.87 2.11
CA ASP A 53 7.07 3.50 1.63
C ASP A 53 5.58 3.25 1.32
N PRO A 54 4.63 3.56 2.21
CA PRO A 54 3.22 3.35 1.91
C PRO A 54 2.75 4.17 0.71
N GLU A 55 3.22 5.40 0.58
CA GLU A 55 2.84 6.32 -0.49
C GLU A 55 3.37 5.84 -1.84
N THR A 56 4.63 5.43 -1.90
CA THR A 56 5.25 4.94 -3.14
C THR A 56 4.74 3.57 -3.55
N CYS A 57 4.53 2.66 -2.59
CA CYS A 57 4.18 1.27 -2.86
C CYS A 57 2.67 1.03 -3.05
N CYS A 58 1.81 1.76 -2.32
CA CYS A 58 0.36 1.55 -2.35
C CYS A 58 -0.48 2.83 -2.19
N GLY A 59 0.10 4.01 -2.46
CA GLY A 59 -0.55 5.31 -2.30
C GLY A 59 -1.82 5.48 -3.13
N GLY A 60 -1.83 4.97 -4.36
CA GLY A 60 -3.02 4.99 -5.22
C GLY A 60 -4.15 4.13 -4.64
N THR A 61 -3.83 2.94 -4.16
CA THR A 61 -4.78 2.06 -3.46
C THR A 61 -5.33 2.72 -2.19
N MET A 62 -4.47 3.39 -1.41
CA MET A 62 -4.89 4.16 -0.23
C MET A 62 -5.88 5.26 -0.60
N CYS A 63 -5.59 6.04 -1.66
CA CYS A 63 -6.48 7.08 -2.17
C CYS A 63 -7.86 6.52 -2.55
N LEU A 64 -7.90 5.44 -3.33
CA LEU A 64 -9.16 4.80 -3.75
C LEU A 64 -9.99 4.29 -2.58
N LEU A 65 -9.34 3.71 -1.57
CA LEU A 65 -10.01 3.22 -0.37
C LEU A 65 -10.55 4.37 0.49
N ALA A 66 -9.80 5.47 0.63
CA ALA A 66 -10.25 6.65 1.35
C ALA A 66 -11.46 7.30 0.65
N ASP A 67 -11.44 7.41 -0.69
CA ASP A 67 -12.56 7.93 -1.49
C ASP A 67 -13.81 7.05 -1.38
N ALA A 68 -13.63 5.74 -1.21
CA ALA A 68 -14.72 4.81 -0.95
C ALA A 68 -15.28 4.90 0.49
N GLY A 69 -14.73 5.78 1.33
CA GLY A 69 -15.17 6.02 2.71
C GLY A 69 -14.62 5.03 3.74
N HIS A 70 -13.58 4.28 3.40
CA HIS A 70 -12.90 3.38 4.32
C HIS A 70 -11.96 4.13 5.29
N ASP A 71 -11.64 3.52 6.44
CA ASP A 71 -10.67 4.05 7.41
C ASP A 71 -9.27 3.57 7.02
N VAL A 72 -8.49 4.44 6.39
CA VAL A 72 -7.13 4.14 5.93
C VAL A 72 -6.12 4.66 6.93
N VAL A 73 -5.22 3.80 7.38
CA VAL A 73 -4.18 4.12 8.35
C VAL A 73 -2.82 3.82 7.76
N CYS A 74 -2.01 4.85 7.66
CA CYS A 74 -0.61 4.74 7.28
C CYS A 74 0.23 4.49 8.54
N VAL A 75 0.98 3.41 8.59
CA VAL A 75 1.83 3.05 9.74
C VAL A 75 3.28 3.02 9.28
N TYR A 76 4.13 3.73 9.99
CA TYR A 76 5.57 3.75 9.74
C TYR A 76 6.30 3.07 10.89
N LEU A 77 7.13 2.07 10.59
CA LEU A 77 7.91 1.33 11.58
C LEU A 77 8.94 2.23 12.27
N THR A 78 9.51 3.19 11.51
CA THR A 78 10.50 4.18 11.94
C THR A 78 10.02 5.60 11.63
N ARG A 79 10.78 6.62 12.01
CA ARG A 79 10.56 8.01 11.61
C ARG A 79 11.52 8.48 10.50
N GLY A 80 12.27 7.55 9.91
CA GLY A 80 13.26 7.88 8.87
C GLY A 80 14.47 8.62 9.40
N GLU A 81 14.93 8.27 10.59
CA GLU A 81 15.99 8.93 11.35
C GLU A 81 17.31 9.01 10.60
N ALA A 82 17.63 8.00 9.79
CA ALA A 82 18.86 7.93 9.00
C ALA A 82 18.71 8.45 7.55
N GLY A 83 17.49 8.83 7.15
CA GLY A 83 17.15 9.10 5.75
C GLY A 83 17.61 10.45 5.19
N ILE A 84 18.25 11.34 5.97
CA ILE A 84 18.72 12.65 5.47
C ILE A 84 20.23 12.80 5.74
N PRO A 85 21.08 12.72 4.71
CA PRO A 85 22.53 12.87 4.88
C PRO A 85 22.91 14.20 5.54
N GLY A 86 23.82 14.16 6.52
CA GLY A 86 24.35 15.32 7.21
C GLY A 86 23.47 15.88 8.32
N LYS A 87 22.28 15.31 8.57
CA LYS A 87 21.44 15.65 9.71
C LYS A 87 21.58 14.65 10.85
N SER A 88 21.35 15.11 12.08
CA SER A 88 21.19 14.20 13.20
C SER A 88 19.88 13.40 13.05
N HIS A 89 19.79 12.24 13.71
CA HIS A 89 18.60 11.40 13.71
C HIS A 89 17.33 12.17 14.17
N SER A 90 17.46 13.03 15.15
CA SER A 90 16.34 13.83 15.65
C SER A 90 15.87 14.89 14.67
N GLU A 91 16.80 15.53 13.95
CA GLU A 91 16.46 16.52 12.92
C GLU A 91 15.82 15.83 11.70
N ALA A 92 16.39 14.71 11.23
CA ALA A 92 15.83 13.94 10.13
C ALA A 92 14.41 13.45 10.46
N ALA A 93 14.22 12.85 11.64
CA ALA A 93 12.90 12.41 12.10
C ALA A 93 11.89 13.55 12.15
N ALA A 94 12.27 14.73 12.67
CA ALA A 94 11.36 15.88 12.75
C ALA A 94 10.88 16.35 11.36
N ILE A 95 11.76 16.33 10.36
CA ILE A 95 11.43 16.70 8.98
C ILE A 95 10.51 15.63 8.39
N ARG A 96 10.92 14.38 8.42
CA ARG A 96 10.20 13.28 7.74
C ARG A 96 8.83 12.99 8.36
N VAL A 97 8.64 13.24 9.66
CA VAL A 97 7.32 13.19 10.29
C VAL A 97 6.37 14.21 9.67
N VAL A 98 6.79 15.46 9.50
CA VAL A 98 5.95 16.50 8.88
C VAL A 98 5.63 16.18 7.42
N GLU A 99 6.59 15.64 6.68
CA GLU A 99 6.40 15.17 5.30
C GLU A 99 5.34 14.07 5.23
N SER A 100 5.42 13.06 6.09
CA SER A 100 4.42 11.98 6.19
C SER A 100 3.02 12.49 6.56
N GLU A 101 2.94 13.44 7.50
CA GLU A 101 1.66 14.06 7.87
C GLU A 101 1.01 14.77 6.68
N ASN A 102 1.81 15.43 5.84
CA ASN A 102 1.31 16.08 4.62
C ASN A 102 0.90 15.04 3.57
N ALA A 103 1.70 13.99 3.35
CA ALA A 103 1.35 12.91 2.44
C ALA A 103 0.06 12.18 2.85
N CYS A 104 -0.12 11.93 4.15
CA CYS A 104 -1.37 11.35 4.67
C CYS A 104 -2.59 12.24 4.45
N LYS A 105 -2.45 13.58 4.50
CA LYS A 105 -3.56 14.50 4.15
C LYS A 105 -3.96 14.36 2.68
N VAL A 106 -2.99 14.22 1.78
CA VAL A 106 -3.22 14.04 0.35
C VAL A 106 -3.91 12.69 0.06
N THR A 107 -3.45 11.61 0.67
CA THR A 107 -4.05 10.27 0.47
C THR A 107 -5.39 10.11 1.17
N GLY A 108 -5.70 10.95 2.18
CA GLY A 108 -6.89 10.81 3.02
C GLY A 108 -6.71 9.79 4.15
N ALA A 109 -5.48 9.39 4.45
CA ALA A 109 -5.14 8.48 5.54
C ALA A 109 -4.85 9.24 6.84
N ARG A 110 -4.98 8.56 8.00
CA ARG A 110 -4.35 8.98 9.23
C ARG A 110 -3.03 8.23 9.42
N HIS A 111 -2.13 8.73 10.25
CA HIS A 111 -0.81 8.14 10.43
C HIS A 111 -0.55 7.64 11.85
N ILE A 112 0.34 6.66 11.97
CA ILE A 112 0.88 6.14 13.24
C ILE A 112 2.37 5.88 13.04
N PHE A 113 3.21 6.34 13.97
CA PHE A 113 4.63 5.97 14.03
C PHE A 113 4.85 4.94 15.13
N MET A 114 5.61 3.90 14.82
CA MET A 114 6.10 2.94 15.79
C MET A 114 7.41 3.41 16.43
N SER A 115 8.07 2.53 17.19
CA SER A 115 9.20 2.91 18.04
C SER A 115 10.56 2.47 17.50
N GLN A 116 10.64 1.87 16.32
CA GLN A 116 11.92 1.44 15.76
C GLN A 116 12.69 2.60 15.13
N VAL A 117 13.97 2.42 14.95
CA VAL A 117 14.89 3.44 14.42
C VAL A 117 15.37 3.01 13.04
N ASP A 118 15.31 3.91 12.07
CA ASP A 118 15.75 3.71 10.70
C ASP A 118 17.20 3.25 10.62
N GLY A 119 17.47 2.21 9.83
CA GLY A 119 18.76 1.57 9.70
C GLY A 119 19.16 0.66 10.87
N ASN A 120 18.36 0.63 11.95
CA ASN A 120 18.60 -0.19 13.14
C ASN A 120 17.35 -0.95 13.59
N THR A 121 16.54 -1.38 12.64
CA THR A 121 15.35 -2.17 12.93
C THR A 121 15.70 -3.58 13.41
N GLU A 122 14.88 -4.11 14.30
CA GLU A 122 15.10 -5.39 14.98
C GLU A 122 13.92 -6.34 14.81
N VAL A 123 14.21 -7.62 14.69
CA VAL A 123 13.26 -8.72 14.79
C VAL A 123 13.55 -9.48 16.07
N ASN A 124 12.79 -9.19 17.12
CA ASN A 124 12.90 -9.86 18.42
C ASN A 124 11.53 -9.94 19.13
N LEU A 125 11.46 -10.61 20.27
CA LEU A 125 10.19 -10.83 20.99
C LEU A 125 9.47 -9.53 21.36
N ALA A 126 10.22 -8.48 21.72
CA ALA A 126 9.62 -7.19 22.06
C ALA A 126 8.97 -6.54 20.83
N ARG A 127 9.64 -6.59 19.67
CA ARG A 127 9.15 -6.02 18.41
C ARG A 127 7.97 -6.81 17.83
N TYR A 128 7.99 -8.13 17.92
CA TYR A 128 6.82 -8.96 17.60
C TYR A 128 5.60 -8.57 18.46
N LYS A 129 5.82 -8.37 19.76
CA LYS A 129 4.76 -7.95 20.67
C LYS A 129 4.22 -6.58 20.30
N GLU A 130 5.08 -5.59 20.06
CA GLU A 130 4.71 -4.21 19.69
C GLU A 130 3.85 -4.18 18.42
N MET A 131 4.29 -4.85 17.34
CA MET A 131 3.54 -4.94 16.10
C MET A 131 2.19 -5.62 16.30
N ARG A 132 2.15 -6.73 17.02
CA ARG A 132 0.90 -7.43 17.31
C ARG A 132 -0.07 -6.57 18.11
N GLU A 133 0.39 -5.86 19.14
CA GLU A 133 -0.45 -4.97 19.96
C GLU A 133 -0.99 -3.79 19.16
N LEU A 134 -0.20 -3.23 18.22
CA LEU A 134 -0.67 -2.22 17.30
C LEU A 134 -1.82 -2.75 16.43
N ILE A 135 -1.61 -3.88 15.74
CA ILE A 135 -2.60 -4.47 14.83
C ILE A 135 -3.83 -4.94 15.59
N ASP A 136 -3.66 -5.50 16.79
CA ASP A 136 -4.77 -5.91 17.66
C ASP A 136 -5.65 -4.73 18.07
N ARG A 137 -5.04 -3.65 18.53
CA ARG A 137 -5.72 -2.40 18.91
C ARG A 137 -6.45 -1.75 17.73
N GLU A 138 -5.82 -1.71 16.56
CA GLU A 138 -6.43 -1.15 15.36
C GLU A 138 -7.53 -2.03 14.79
N ASN A 139 -7.46 -3.33 15.00
CA ASN A 139 -8.43 -4.32 14.54
C ASN A 139 -8.82 -4.16 13.06
N PRO A 140 -7.86 -4.25 12.12
CA PRO A 140 -8.11 -4.02 10.70
C PRO A 140 -8.84 -5.18 10.03
N ASP A 141 -9.46 -4.89 8.89
CA ASP A 141 -9.97 -5.88 7.94
C ASP A 141 -8.89 -6.31 6.95
N ILE A 142 -7.99 -5.37 6.62
CA ILE A 142 -6.91 -5.55 5.64
C ILE A 142 -5.63 -4.91 6.17
N VAL A 143 -4.52 -5.58 5.95
CA VAL A 143 -3.17 -5.03 6.13
C VAL A 143 -2.40 -5.18 4.83
N MET A 144 -1.78 -4.11 4.38
CA MET A 144 -0.80 -4.07 3.29
C MET A 144 0.57 -3.75 3.90
N THR A 145 1.62 -4.47 3.50
CA THR A 145 2.98 -4.26 4.04
C THR A 145 4.05 -4.72 3.04
N HIS A 146 5.32 -4.50 3.37
CA HIS A 146 6.44 -4.93 2.55
C HIS A 146 6.47 -6.44 2.30
N TRP A 147 6.91 -6.79 1.09
CA TRP A 147 7.29 -8.16 0.74
C TRP A 147 8.49 -8.60 1.58
N PRO A 148 8.43 -9.77 2.28
CA PRO A 148 9.49 -10.17 3.22
C PRO A 148 10.86 -10.47 2.60
N LEU A 149 10.89 -10.78 1.29
CA LEU A 149 12.15 -10.97 0.54
C LEU A 149 12.53 -9.66 -0.13
N ASP A 150 13.00 -8.73 0.68
CA ASP A 150 13.43 -7.40 0.23
C ASP A 150 14.91 -7.18 0.52
N GLY A 151 15.62 -6.50 -0.39
CA GLY A 151 17.02 -6.16 -0.24
C GLY A 151 17.28 -5.10 0.82
N HIS A 152 16.25 -4.28 1.14
CA HIS A 152 16.33 -3.35 2.25
C HIS A 152 15.97 -4.06 3.56
N ARG A 153 16.93 -4.12 4.48
CA ARG A 153 16.79 -4.85 5.75
C ARG A 153 15.56 -4.43 6.55
N ASP A 154 15.26 -3.13 6.61
CA ASP A 154 14.13 -2.60 7.38
C ASP A 154 12.78 -2.98 6.75
N HIS A 155 12.70 -3.05 5.41
CA HIS A 155 11.51 -3.54 4.69
C HIS A 155 11.26 -5.02 5.02
N ALA A 156 12.30 -5.86 4.93
CA ALA A 156 12.21 -7.27 5.29
C ALA A 156 11.78 -7.44 6.76
N CYS A 157 12.36 -6.66 7.67
CA CYS A 157 11.99 -6.64 9.08
C CYS A 157 10.51 -6.31 9.26
N CYS A 158 10.02 -5.25 8.62
CA CYS A 158 8.61 -4.84 8.66
C CYS A 158 7.68 -5.97 8.21
N GLY A 159 7.94 -6.56 7.03
CA GLY A 159 7.15 -7.66 6.49
C GLY A 159 7.09 -8.89 7.40
N ILE A 160 8.23 -9.27 8.02
CA ILE A 160 8.32 -10.40 8.95
C ILE A 160 7.50 -10.13 10.23
N LEU A 161 7.59 -8.93 10.79
CA LEU A 161 6.84 -8.58 12.01
C LEU A 161 5.33 -8.61 11.79
N VAL A 162 4.86 -8.10 10.64
CA VAL A 162 3.43 -8.14 10.27
C VAL A 162 2.95 -9.56 10.01
N MET A 163 3.76 -10.38 9.34
CA MET A 163 3.42 -11.80 9.08
C MET A 163 3.27 -12.60 10.39
N ASP A 164 4.14 -12.40 11.38
CA ASP A 164 3.99 -13.04 12.69
C ASP A 164 2.71 -12.56 13.39
N ALA A 165 2.43 -11.26 13.38
CA ALA A 165 1.20 -10.71 13.96
C ALA A 165 -0.05 -11.32 13.33
N TRP A 166 -0.08 -11.48 11.99
CA TRP A 166 -1.18 -12.12 11.29
C TRP A 166 -1.43 -13.56 11.79
N ARG A 167 -0.39 -14.34 11.97
CA ARG A 167 -0.51 -15.72 12.50
C ARG A 167 -0.97 -15.75 13.96
N ARG A 168 -0.46 -14.82 14.79
CA ARG A 168 -0.76 -14.75 16.23
C ARG A 168 -2.13 -14.16 16.55
N LEU A 169 -2.72 -13.43 15.60
CA LEU A 169 -4.07 -12.88 15.68
C LEU A 169 -5.10 -13.72 14.90
N ASP A 170 -4.87 -15.03 14.81
CA ASP A 170 -5.78 -16.02 14.23
C ASP A 170 -6.22 -15.70 12.78
N ARG A 171 -5.36 -15.03 12.01
CA ARG A 171 -5.59 -14.71 10.58
C ARG A 171 -6.87 -13.92 10.34
N ARG A 172 -7.26 -13.08 11.29
CA ARG A 172 -8.56 -12.39 11.30
C ARG A 172 -8.67 -11.24 10.30
N PHE A 173 -7.57 -10.85 9.63
CA PHE A 173 -7.52 -9.85 8.58
C PHE A 173 -6.89 -10.41 7.31
N LYS A 174 -7.18 -9.81 6.15
CA LYS A 174 -6.48 -10.13 4.91
C LYS A 174 -5.11 -9.45 4.90
N LEU A 175 -4.06 -10.22 4.63
CA LEU A 175 -2.71 -9.71 4.53
C LEU A 175 -2.29 -9.67 3.06
N PHE A 176 -1.81 -8.52 2.62
CA PHE A 176 -1.24 -8.30 1.30
C PHE A 176 0.17 -7.73 1.43
N TYR A 177 1.04 -8.17 0.56
CA TYR A 177 2.38 -7.62 0.42
C TYR A 177 2.44 -6.74 -0.83
N PHE A 178 3.01 -5.56 -0.71
CA PHE A 178 3.38 -4.71 -1.83
C PHE A 178 4.86 -4.85 -2.17
N GLU A 179 5.23 -4.48 -3.38
CA GLU A 179 6.63 -4.36 -3.81
C GLU A 179 7.12 -2.93 -3.57
N ALA A 180 8.38 -2.79 -3.13
CA ALA A 180 9.03 -1.48 -3.07
C ALA A 180 9.61 -1.13 -4.44
N MET A 181 10.56 -1.91 -4.93
CA MET A 181 11.12 -1.78 -6.28
C MET A 181 11.53 -3.17 -6.78
N SER A 182 10.66 -3.80 -7.56
CA SER A 182 10.93 -5.14 -8.07
C SER A 182 12.22 -5.20 -8.88
N GLY A 183 13.02 -6.22 -8.59
CA GLY A 183 14.30 -6.46 -9.24
C GLY A 183 15.49 -5.72 -8.59
N THR A 184 15.26 -4.62 -7.87
CA THR A 184 16.31 -3.92 -7.11
C THR A 184 16.19 -4.15 -5.61
N GLN A 185 15.00 -3.98 -5.06
CA GLN A 185 14.69 -4.20 -3.63
C GLN A 185 13.84 -5.45 -3.45
N SER A 186 12.58 -5.44 -3.86
CA SER A 186 11.71 -6.61 -3.73
C SER A 186 12.13 -7.73 -4.67
N GLN A 187 12.60 -8.83 -4.10
CA GLN A 187 13.13 -9.95 -4.86
C GLN A 187 12.08 -11.04 -5.02
N MET A 188 12.02 -11.66 -6.20
CA MET A 188 11.08 -12.75 -6.49
C MET A 188 9.62 -12.41 -6.15
N PHE A 189 9.23 -11.15 -6.34
CA PHE A 189 7.87 -10.72 -6.10
C PHE A 189 6.94 -11.25 -7.18
N HIS A 190 5.92 -11.99 -6.78
CA HIS A 190 4.91 -12.56 -7.66
C HIS A 190 3.52 -12.06 -7.26
N PRO A 191 3.00 -11.02 -7.93
CA PRO A 191 1.70 -10.47 -7.58
C PRO A 191 0.56 -11.45 -7.88
N THR A 192 -0.47 -11.37 -7.07
CA THR A 192 -1.72 -12.12 -7.24
C THR A 192 -2.92 -11.19 -7.46
N HIS A 193 -2.76 -9.89 -7.18
CA HIS A 193 -3.79 -8.87 -7.26
C HIS A 193 -3.21 -7.59 -7.84
N TRP A 194 -4.00 -6.90 -8.66
CA TRP A 194 -3.67 -5.61 -9.24
C TRP A 194 -4.79 -4.62 -8.96
N VAL A 195 -4.42 -3.39 -8.68
CA VAL A 195 -5.34 -2.29 -8.47
C VAL A 195 -5.07 -1.23 -9.53
N ASN A 196 -6.05 -0.97 -10.40
CA ASN A 196 -5.97 0.14 -11.35
C ASN A 196 -6.03 1.46 -10.59
N ILE A 197 -4.99 2.28 -10.70
CA ILE A 197 -4.84 3.55 -9.99
C ILE A 197 -4.92 4.78 -10.92
N GLU A 198 -5.28 4.60 -12.20
CA GLU A 198 -5.33 5.69 -13.19
C GLU A 198 -6.07 6.92 -12.69
N SER A 199 -7.23 6.73 -12.07
CA SER A 199 -8.09 7.82 -11.61
C SER A 199 -7.53 8.64 -10.45
N VAL A 200 -6.49 8.13 -9.78
CA VAL A 200 -5.86 8.75 -8.60
C VAL A 200 -4.34 8.88 -8.75
N LEU A 201 -3.82 8.64 -9.96
CA LEU A 201 -2.38 8.63 -10.21
C LEU A 201 -1.71 9.95 -9.84
N GLU A 202 -2.28 11.07 -10.27
CA GLU A 202 -1.76 12.41 -9.94
C GLU A 202 -1.74 12.66 -8.42
N ARG A 203 -2.79 12.23 -7.71
CA ARG A 203 -2.86 12.36 -6.25
C ARG A 203 -1.84 11.48 -5.54
N LYS A 204 -1.58 10.26 -6.05
CA LYS A 204 -0.48 9.45 -5.56
C LYS A 204 0.86 10.17 -5.74
N HIS A 205 1.11 10.75 -6.91
CA HIS A 205 2.34 11.53 -7.18
C HIS A 205 2.46 12.72 -6.23
N GLU A 206 1.36 13.44 -5.98
CA GLU A 206 1.35 14.54 -5.02
C GLU A 206 1.71 14.07 -3.61
N ALA A 207 1.17 12.93 -3.17
CA ALA A 207 1.50 12.35 -1.87
C ALA A 207 2.99 11.97 -1.77
N CYS A 208 3.55 11.32 -2.79
CA CYS A 208 4.97 10.99 -2.84
C CYS A 208 5.84 12.26 -2.79
N ASN A 209 5.47 13.30 -3.53
CA ASN A 209 6.20 14.57 -3.57
C ASN A 209 6.14 15.37 -2.24
N CYS A 210 5.28 15.00 -1.29
CA CYS A 210 5.34 15.55 0.05
C CYS A 210 6.62 15.17 0.80
N HIS A 211 7.30 14.09 0.41
CA HIS A 211 8.58 13.64 0.97
C HIS A 211 9.77 14.37 0.32
N VAL A 212 9.79 15.68 0.44
CA VAL A 212 10.75 16.60 -0.22
C VAL A 212 12.20 16.25 0.12
N SER A 213 12.47 15.85 1.36
CA SER A 213 13.82 15.48 1.81
C SER A 213 14.38 14.23 1.13
N GLN A 214 13.53 13.46 0.44
CA GLN A 214 13.90 12.22 -0.25
C GLN A 214 14.11 12.41 -1.77
N HIS A 215 14.02 13.64 -2.28
CA HIS A 215 14.19 13.95 -3.71
C HIS A 215 13.31 13.08 -4.61
N MET A 216 12.01 13.00 -4.26
CA MET A 216 11.05 12.10 -4.92
C MET A 216 10.91 12.33 -6.43
N GLU A 217 11.20 13.51 -6.94
CA GLU A 217 11.24 13.82 -8.38
C GLU A 217 12.21 12.89 -9.16
N ASP A 218 13.32 12.46 -8.53
CA ASP A 218 14.26 11.52 -9.13
C ASP A 218 13.89 10.07 -8.85
N VAL A 219 13.48 9.76 -7.62
CA VAL A 219 13.12 8.42 -7.16
C VAL A 219 11.82 7.96 -7.82
N TYR A 220 10.87 8.87 -8.01
CA TYR A 220 9.55 8.54 -8.53
C TYR A 220 9.57 8.00 -9.96
N LEU A 221 10.59 8.32 -10.78
CA LEU A 221 10.73 7.77 -12.13
C LEU A 221 10.77 6.24 -12.14
N TRP A 222 11.36 5.63 -11.12
CA TRP A 222 11.41 4.17 -10.97
C TRP A 222 10.03 3.62 -10.61
N HIS A 223 9.32 4.26 -9.67
CA HIS A 223 7.97 3.87 -9.29
C HIS A 223 6.99 4.02 -10.46
N ALA A 224 7.04 5.13 -11.20
CA ALA A 224 6.21 5.33 -12.39
C ALA A 224 6.43 4.25 -13.46
N THR A 225 7.66 3.79 -13.62
CA THR A 225 7.98 2.68 -14.54
C THR A 225 7.34 1.38 -14.07
N MET A 226 7.38 1.09 -12.77
CA MET A 226 6.73 -0.10 -12.20
C MET A 226 5.21 -0.02 -12.30
N GLU A 227 4.61 1.12 -11.96
CA GLU A 227 3.17 1.35 -12.09
C GLU A 227 2.68 1.12 -13.51
N HIS A 228 3.44 1.61 -14.50
CA HIS A 228 3.14 1.36 -15.90
C HIS A 228 3.26 -0.13 -16.25
N PHE A 229 4.33 -0.79 -15.83
CA PHE A 229 4.52 -2.23 -16.04
C PHE A 229 3.37 -3.06 -15.44
N ARG A 230 2.97 -2.75 -14.21
CA ARG A 230 1.81 -3.40 -13.56
C ARG A 230 0.50 -3.08 -14.28
N GLY A 231 0.38 -1.88 -14.83
CA GLY A 231 -0.73 -1.51 -15.70
C GLY A 231 -0.82 -2.37 -16.95
N LEU A 232 0.29 -2.68 -17.61
CA LEU A 232 0.32 -3.59 -18.78
C LEU A 232 -0.20 -4.99 -18.42
N GLU A 233 0.13 -5.50 -17.22
CA GLU A 233 -0.33 -6.82 -16.77
C GLU A 233 -1.85 -6.88 -16.60
N CYS A 234 -2.51 -5.80 -16.18
CA CYS A 234 -3.96 -5.73 -15.96
C CYS A 234 -4.71 -4.87 -16.98
N ARG A 235 -4.06 -4.46 -18.10
CA ARG A 235 -4.63 -3.72 -19.23
C ARG A 235 -5.14 -2.33 -18.89
N CYS A 236 -4.40 -1.60 -18.08
CA CYS A 236 -4.61 -0.18 -17.77
C CYS A 236 -3.30 0.60 -17.88
N GLN A 237 -3.32 1.93 -17.69
CA GLN A 237 -2.11 2.76 -17.84
C GLN A 237 -1.19 2.64 -16.64
N ALA A 238 -1.77 2.53 -15.43
CA ALA A 238 -1.03 2.44 -14.19
C ALA A 238 -1.77 1.57 -13.17
N ALA A 239 -1.04 0.68 -12.51
CA ALA A 239 -1.56 -0.17 -11.45
C ALA A 239 -0.54 -0.34 -10.32
N GLU A 240 -1.04 -0.67 -9.15
CA GLU A 240 -0.27 -1.20 -8.04
C GLU A 240 -0.53 -2.71 -7.93
N ALA A 241 0.49 -3.46 -7.56
CA ALA A 241 0.42 -4.91 -7.50
C ALA A 241 0.69 -5.44 -6.08
N PHE A 242 -0.04 -6.51 -5.72
CA PHE A 242 0.01 -7.10 -4.40
C PHE A 242 0.07 -8.62 -4.46
N ALA A 243 0.81 -9.20 -3.53
CA ALA A 243 0.79 -10.64 -3.28
C ALA A 243 -0.03 -10.92 -2.02
N GLN A 244 -1.16 -11.63 -2.16
CA GLN A 244 -1.95 -12.01 -0.99
C GLN A 244 -1.24 -13.13 -0.22
N HIS A 245 -1.06 -12.94 1.09
CA HIS A 245 -0.58 -14.00 1.97
C HIS A 245 -1.63 -15.09 2.16
N SER A 246 -1.25 -16.33 2.00
CA SER A 246 -2.13 -17.48 2.22
C SER A 246 -1.32 -18.65 2.81
N ASP A 247 -1.85 -19.28 3.85
CA ASP A 247 -1.33 -20.56 4.37
C ASP A 247 -1.91 -21.78 3.63
N ALA A 248 -2.99 -21.57 2.89
CA ALA A 248 -3.64 -22.66 2.17
C ALA A 248 -2.91 -22.91 0.86
N LEU A 249 -2.11 -23.96 0.84
CA LEU A 249 -1.73 -24.56 -0.44
C LEU A 249 -3.00 -25.18 -1.04
N PRO A 250 -3.27 -24.98 -2.35
CA PRO A 250 -4.32 -25.73 -3.02
C PRO A 250 -4.01 -27.21 -2.85
N THR A 251 -4.95 -27.95 -2.30
CA THR A 251 -4.82 -29.42 -2.24
C THR A 251 -4.79 -29.90 -3.67
N LEU A 252 -3.70 -30.58 -4.04
CA LEU A 252 -3.69 -31.34 -5.29
C LEU A 252 -4.72 -32.46 -5.18
N PRO A 253 -5.50 -32.72 -6.23
CA PRO A 253 -6.49 -33.78 -6.23
C PRO A 253 -5.87 -35.16 -6.06
#